data_88ded0eb44221f1059a598da14c4b3f4
#
_entry.id   88ded0eb44221f1059a598da14c4b3f4
#
_cell.length_a   1.000
_cell.length_b   1.000
_cell.length_c   1.000
_cell.angle_alpha   90.00
_cell.angle_beta   90.00
_cell.angle_gamma   90.00
#
_symmetry.space_group_name_H-M   'P 1'
#
loop_
_entity.id
_entity.type
_entity.pdbx_description
1 polymer ?
#
loop_
_entity_poly.entity_id
_entity_poly.type
_entity_poly.pdbx_seq_one_letter_code
_entity_poly.pdbx_strand_id
1 'polypeptide(L)' 'MAKETKYGRVTTERKAIPEDEPVFLLRAQDKLAAEAVGFYAELRRKAGDEKGGREVLKVAKAFRAWPKKKMPD' A
#
# COMPACT_ATOMS: atom_id res chain seq x y z
N MET A 1 -10.23 -5.04 -14.00
CA MET A 1 -9.14 -4.15 -13.63
C MET A 1 -9.66 -2.93 -12.89
N ALA A 2 -8.91 -2.47 -11.93
CA ALA A 2 -9.28 -1.28 -11.18
C ALA A 2 -8.55 -0.06 -11.72
N LYS A 3 -9.05 1.13 -11.40
CA LYS A 3 -8.42 2.39 -11.75
C LYS A 3 -8.16 3.20 -10.51
N GLU A 4 -7.01 3.86 -10.50
CA GLU A 4 -6.68 4.86 -9.50
C GLU A 4 -6.58 6.19 -10.24
N THR A 5 -7.32 7.21 -9.77
CA THR A 5 -7.49 8.46 -10.49
C THR A 5 -6.19 9.13 -10.91
N LYS A 6 -5.21 9.12 -9.99
CA LYS A 6 -3.93 9.80 -10.22
C LYS A 6 -2.98 9.02 -11.14
N TYR A 7 -2.96 7.71 -11.01
CA TYR A 7 -1.99 6.88 -11.70
C TYR A 7 -2.60 6.05 -12.84
N GLY A 8 -3.88 6.21 -13.10
CA GLY A 8 -4.57 5.46 -14.13
C GLY A 8 -4.89 4.04 -13.69
N ARG A 9 -4.65 3.09 -14.58
CA ARG A 9 -5.04 1.71 -14.34
C ARG A 9 -4.04 1.00 -13.44
N VAL A 10 -4.56 0.30 -12.43
CA VAL A 10 -3.75 -0.50 -11.51
C VAL A 10 -4.10 -1.97 -11.69
N THR A 11 -3.07 -2.82 -11.81
CA THR A 11 -3.25 -4.27 -11.91
C THR A 11 -2.32 -4.98 -10.94
N THR A 12 -2.67 -6.23 -10.62
CA THR A 12 -1.80 -7.09 -9.83
C THR A 12 -1.37 -8.29 -10.66
N GLU A 13 -0.25 -8.91 -10.27
CA GLU A 13 0.26 -10.07 -10.99
C GLU A 13 -0.59 -11.31 -10.80
N ARG A 14 -1.28 -11.44 -9.68
CA ARG A 14 -1.94 -12.68 -9.28
C ARG A 14 -3.41 -12.74 -9.61
N LYS A 15 -4.10 -11.64 -9.61
CA LYS A 15 -5.49 -11.60 -10.02
C LYS A 15 -5.90 -10.21 -10.41
N ALA A 16 -6.85 -10.15 -11.33
CA ALA A 16 -7.38 -8.89 -11.79
C ALA A 16 -8.24 -8.27 -10.69
N ILE A 17 -8.19 -6.94 -10.62
CA ILE A 17 -9.08 -6.17 -9.77
C ILE A 17 -10.24 -5.69 -10.64
N PRO A 18 -11.50 -5.83 -10.18
CA PRO A 18 -12.63 -5.33 -10.97
C PRO A 18 -12.48 -3.84 -11.32
N GLU A 19 -12.91 -3.45 -12.51
CA GLU A 19 -12.74 -2.07 -12.97
C GLU A 19 -13.47 -1.04 -12.10
N ASP A 20 -14.60 -1.43 -11.53
CA ASP A 20 -15.42 -0.55 -10.72
C ASP A 20 -15.03 -0.52 -9.25
N GLU A 21 -14.06 -1.34 -8.85
CA GLU A 21 -13.58 -1.35 -7.47
C GLU A 21 -12.61 -0.19 -7.25
N PRO A 22 -12.89 0.70 -6.30
CA PRO A 22 -11.96 1.79 -6.02
C PRO A 22 -10.66 1.25 -5.42
N VAL A 23 -9.54 1.80 -5.86
CA VAL A 23 -8.22 1.44 -5.32
C VAL A 23 -7.44 2.71 -5.03
N PHE A 24 -6.43 2.58 -4.19
CA PHE A 24 -5.56 3.68 -3.82
C PHE A 24 -4.11 3.21 -3.82
N LEU A 25 -3.27 3.91 -4.53
CA LEU A 25 -1.85 3.57 -4.64
C LEU A 25 -1.01 4.47 -3.74
N LEU A 26 -0.20 3.85 -2.90
CA LEU A 26 0.77 4.55 -2.06
C LEU A 26 2.18 4.27 -2.58
N ARG A 27 2.99 5.30 -2.70
CA ARG A 27 4.37 5.17 -3.16
C ARG A 27 5.34 5.47 -2.03
N ALA A 28 6.50 4.80 -2.06
CA ALA A 28 7.52 4.99 -1.03
C ALA A 28 8.03 6.43 -0.93
N GLN A 29 7.97 7.21 -2.01
CA GLN A 29 8.37 8.61 -1.98
C GLN A 29 7.42 9.51 -1.18
N ASP A 30 6.19 9.05 -0.94
CA ASP A 30 5.22 9.79 -0.15
C ASP A 30 5.64 9.74 1.32
N LYS A 31 5.87 10.89 1.93
CA LYS A 31 6.30 10.96 3.33
C LYS A 31 5.34 10.31 4.31
N LEU A 32 4.07 10.21 3.95
CA LEU A 32 3.03 9.65 4.82
C LEU A 32 2.81 8.15 4.59
N ALA A 33 3.35 7.59 3.51
CA ALA A 33 3.02 6.24 3.09
C ALA A 33 3.50 5.16 4.06
N ALA A 34 4.72 5.29 4.58
CA ALA A 34 5.28 4.28 5.49
C ALA A 34 4.41 4.12 6.73
N GLU A 35 3.95 5.25 7.29
CA GLU A 35 3.08 5.22 8.46
C GLU A 35 1.73 4.62 8.13
N ALA A 36 1.14 4.96 7.00
CA ALA A 36 -0.14 4.42 6.58
C ALA A 36 -0.06 2.91 6.36
N VAL A 37 1.00 2.44 5.70
CA VAL A 37 1.22 1.00 5.48
C VAL A 37 1.44 0.28 6.80
N GLY A 38 2.21 0.88 7.72
CA GLY A 38 2.41 0.32 9.05
C GLY A 38 1.11 0.19 9.83
N PHE A 39 0.26 1.19 9.74
CA PHE A 39 -1.04 1.13 10.39
C PHE A 39 -1.91 0.01 9.82
N TYR A 40 -1.89 -0.16 8.50
CA TYR A 40 -2.61 -1.27 7.87
C TYR A 40 -2.09 -2.63 8.35
N ALA A 41 -0.78 -2.76 8.54
CA ALA A 41 -0.19 -3.99 9.08
C ALA A 41 -0.79 -4.31 10.46
N GLU A 42 -0.93 -3.30 11.33
CA GLU A 42 -1.53 -3.49 12.64
C GLU A 42 -3.00 -3.90 12.55
N LEU A 43 -3.75 -3.30 11.64
CA LEU A 43 -5.15 -3.68 11.44
C LEU A 43 -5.27 -5.15 11.02
N ARG A 44 -4.38 -5.62 10.16
CA ARG A 44 -4.38 -7.02 9.74
C ARG A 44 -4.10 -7.95 10.92
N ARG A 45 -3.13 -7.60 11.76
CA ARG A 45 -2.80 -8.41 12.95
C ARG A 45 -3.99 -8.46 13.91
N LYS A 46 -4.63 -7.33 14.15
CA LYS A 46 -5.81 -7.27 15.01
C LYS A 46 -6.97 -8.11 14.48
N ALA A 47 -7.06 -8.24 13.17
CA ALA A 47 -8.09 -9.07 12.53
C ALA A 47 -7.74 -10.56 12.54
N GLY A 48 -6.60 -10.94 13.12
CA GLY A 48 -6.17 -12.33 13.19
C GLY A 48 -5.25 -12.77 12.07
N ASP A 49 -4.86 -11.86 11.18
CA ASP A 49 -4.00 -12.16 10.04
C ASP A 49 -2.53 -11.82 10.39
N GLU A 50 -1.92 -12.66 11.23
CA GLU A 50 -0.53 -12.44 11.65
C GLU A 50 0.45 -12.49 10.48
N LYS A 51 0.29 -13.47 9.60
CA LYS A 51 1.17 -13.62 8.44
C LYS A 51 1.05 -12.43 7.50
N GLY A 52 -0.16 -12.03 7.15
CA GLY A 52 -0.38 -10.88 6.29
C GLY A 52 0.12 -9.59 6.94
N GLY A 53 -0.07 -9.44 8.25
CA GLY A 53 0.45 -8.28 8.98
C GLY A 53 1.96 -8.18 8.89
N ARG A 54 2.67 -9.32 9.05
CA ARG A 54 4.14 -9.34 8.91
C ARG A 54 4.58 -8.97 7.50
N GLU A 55 3.88 -9.46 6.48
CA GLU A 55 4.22 -9.13 5.10
C GLU A 55 4.06 -7.62 4.83
N VAL A 56 2.97 -7.04 5.31
CA VAL A 56 2.73 -5.61 5.15
C VAL A 56 3.77 -4.80 5.94
N LEU A 57 4.19 -5.30 7.10
CA LEU A 57 5.22 -4.63 7.89
C LEU A 57 6.56 -4.56 7.15
N LYS A 58 6.90 -5.61 6.41
CA LYS A 58 8.09 -5.59 5.56
C LYS A 58 8.00 -4.49 4.51
N VAL A 59 6.83 -4.32 3.92
CA VAL A 59 6.60 -3.24 2.96
C VAL A 59 6.80 -1.87 3.63
N ALA A 60 6.25 -1.69 4.84
CA ALA A 60 6.42 -0.45 5.58
C ALA A 60 7.89 -0.13 5.83
N LYS A 61 8.68 -1.15 6.19
CA LYS A 61 10.11 -0.97 6.41
C LYS A 61 10.84 -0.57 5.13
N ALA A 62 10.48 -1.18 4.00
CA ALA A 62 11.07 -0.83 2.70
C ALA A 62 10.70 0.61 2.33
N PHE A 63 9.48 1.03 2.62
CA PHE A 63 9.05 2.40 2.39
C PHE A 63 9.87 3.39 3.23
N ARG A 64 10.10 3.07 4.51
CA ARG A 64 10.92 3.94 5.37
C ARG A 64 12.34 4.06 4.88
N ALA A 65 12.88 2.99 4.33
CA ALA A 65 14.25 2.98 3.84
C ALA A 65 14.42 3.73 2.51
N TRP A 66 13.34 4.01 1.81
CA TRP A 66 13.41 4.74 0.53
C TRP A 66 13.91 6.16 0.78
N PRO A 67 15.03 6.58 0.15
CA PRO A 67 15.68 7.83 0.54
C PRO A 67 15.02 9.10 -0.01
N LYS A 68 14.29 8.99 -1.11
CA LYS A 68 13.71 10.17 -1.75
C LYS A 68 12.27 10.35 -1.31
N LYS A 69 12.04 11.31 -0.41
CA LYS A 69 10.73 11.57 0.15
C LYS A 69 10.20 12.93 -0.29
N LYS A 70 8.89 13.02 -0.45
CA LYS A 70 8.21 14.30 -0.66
C LYS A 70 6.80 14.24 -0.08
N MET A 71 6.21 15.39 0.15
CA MET A 71 4.82 15.45 0.57
C MET A 71 3.93 15.00 -0.58
N PRO A 72 2.79 14.34 -0.29
CA PRO A 72 1.87 13.94 -1.35
C PRO A 72 1.25 15.15 -2.05
N ASP A 73 0.97 14.95 -3.31
CA ASP A 73 0.31 15.99 -4.12
C ASP A 73 -1.14 16.19 -3.68
#